data_b4db5b8b63cb6d34ed836fcb6f0cb977
#
_entry.id   b4db5b8b63cb6d34ed836fcb6f0cb977
#
_cell.length_a   1.000
_cell.length_b   1.000
_cell.length_c   1.000
_cell.angle_alpha   90.00
_cell.angle_beta   90.00
_cell.angle_gamma   90.00
#
_symmetry.space_group_name_H-M   'P 1'
#
loop_
_entity.id
_entity.type
_entity.pdbx_description
1 polymer ?
#
loop_
_entity_poly.entity_id
_entity_poly.type
_entity_poly.pdbx_seq_one_letter_code
_entity_poly.pdbx_strand_id
1 'polypeptide(L)'
;MVDVDIDFANRSIILEKLQHRVATLPNGKKHNTGIYPTEIPHNPVTNEATIDYKEADSRGYFKLDFLNVSIYQDVRSEEHLDYLLNTTPLWDLLEHQDFSDQVFHLNGHSDILRKLKPKTVEQLAATLAIIRPAKRHL
;
A
#
# COMPACT_ATOMS: atom_id res chain seq x y z
N MET A 1 7.76 12.36 12.60
CA MET A 1 7.77 12.03 11.16
C MET A 1 6.55 12.63 10.51
N VAL A 2 6.76 13.39 9.45
CA VAL A 2 5.66 13.99 8.68
C VAL A 2 5.70 13.35 7.28
N ASP A 3 4.91 12.34 7.09
CA ASP A 3 4.65 11.75 5.79
C ASP A 3 3.15 11.46 5.64
N VAL A 4 2.70 11.30 4.42
CA VAL A 4 1.30 11.00 4.10
C VAL A 4 1.31 9.88 3.05
N ASP A 5 0.52 8.86 3.32
CA ASP A 5 0.31 7.74 2.39
C ASP A 5 -0.91 8.04 1.52
N ILE A 6 -0.76 7.91 0.20
CA ILE A 6 -1.83 8.14 -0.77
C ILE A 6 -1.90 6.94 -1.71
N ASP A 7 -3.06 6.32 -1.80
CA ASP A 7 -3.30 5.19 -2.69
C ASP A 7 -3.67 5.66 -4.09
N PHE A 8 -3.04 5.03 -5.10
CA PHE A 8 -3.36 5.25 -6.50
C PHE A 8 -3.52 3.91 -7.23
N ALA A 9 -4.43 3.86 -8.19
CA ALA A 9 -4.52 2.72 -9.10
C ALA A 9 -3.24 2.58 -9.93
N ASN A 10 -2.70 3.71 -10.40
CA ASN A 10 -1.38 3.79 -11.05
C ASN A 10 -0.69 5.10 -10.67
N ARG A 11 0.30 5.01 -9.79
CA ARG A 11 1.02 6.18 -9.29
C ARG A 11 1.81 6.94 -10.36
N SER A 12 2.21 6.31 -11.44
CA SER A 12 3.00 6.97 -12.48
C SER A 12 2.26 8.14 -13.12
N ILE A 13 0.94 8.08 -13.21
CA ILE A 13 0.10 9.13 -13.79
C ILE A 13 0.23 10.44 -13.00
N ILE A 14 0.15 10.38 -11.67
CA ILE A 14 0.30 11.58 -10.84
C ILE A 14 1.77 12.06 -10.78
N LEU A 15 2.71 11.13 -10.76
CA LEU A 15 4.13 11.47 -10.69
C LEU A 15 4.64 12.18 -11.95
N GLU A 16 4.06 11.92 -13.12
CA GLU A 16 4.37 12.65 -14.34
C GLU A 16 3.93 14.13 -14.27
N LYS A 17 2.88 14.41 -13.50
CA LYS A 17 2.31 15.77 -13.37
C LYS A 17 2.86 16.54 -12.20
N LEU A 18 3.40 15.87 -11.19
CA LEU A 18 3.89 16.45 -9.97
C LEU A 18 5.41 16.64 -10.03
N GLN A 19 5.87 17.87 -9.91
CA GLN A 19 7.30 18.11 -9.73
C GLN A 19 7.75 17.54 -8.39
N HIS A 20 8.73 16.64 -8.41
CA HIS A 20 9.16 15.91 -7.22
C HIS A 20 10.60 15.42 -7.33
N ARG A 21 11.16 15.00 -6.21
CA ARG A 21 12.41 14.24 -6.12
C ARG A 21 12.12 12.89 -5.46
N VAL A 22 12.80 11.86 -5.90
CA VAL A 22 12.58 10.49 -5.41
C VAL A 22 13.35 10.27 -4.12
N ALA A 23 12.70 9.71 -3.11
CA ALA A 23 13.35 9.34 -1.86
C ALA A 23 14.30 8.14 -2.04
N THR A 24 15.32 8.08 -1.20
CA THR A 24 16.32 7.01 -1.21
C THR A 24 16.42 6.33 0.15
N LEU A 25 16.84 5.07 0.12
CA LEU A 25 17.13 4.26 1.30
C LEU A 25 18.57 4.53 1.79
N PRO A 26 18.92 4.18 3.04
CA PRO A 26 20.28 4.34 3.55
C PRO A 26 21.36 3.62 2.73
N ASN A 27 21.01 2.56 2.00
CA ASN A 27 21.91 1.85 1.09
C ASN A 27 22.07 2.51 -0.28
N GLY A 28 21.50 3.71 -0.48
CA GLY A 28 21.55 4.46 -1.73
C GLY A 28 20.55 4.01 -2.81
N LYS A 29 19.77 2.96 -2.54
CA LYS A 29 18.73 2.50 -3.47
C LYS A 29 17.50 3.40 -3.42
N LYS A 30 16.79 3.46 -4.52
CA LYS A 30 15.52 4.17 -4.64
C LYS A 30 14.50 3.63 -3.62
N HIS A 31 13.82 4.53 -2.91
CA HIS A 31 12.67 4.19 -2.09
C HIS A 31 11.48 3.83 -2.99
N ASN A 32 10.72 2.79 -2.61
CA ASN A 32 9.67 2.26 -3.48
C ASN A 32 8.49 3.22 -3.69
N THR A 33 8.14 4.01 -2.69
CA THR A 33 6.91 4.81 -2.68
C THR A 33 7.14 6.29 -2.42
N GLY A 34 8.20 6.65 -1.70
CA GLY A 34 8.43 8.00 -1.19
C GLY A 34 8.93 8.99 -2.22
N ILE A 35 8.34 10.16 -2.22
CA ILE A 35 8.81 11.31 -3.00
C ILE A 35 8.80 12.58 -2.16
N TYR A 36 9.56 13.58 -2.59
CA TYR A 36 9.57 14.90 -1.97
C TYR A 36 8.97 15.91 -2.96
N PRO A 37 7.85 16.57 -2.62
CA PRO A 37 7.24 17.59 -3.49
C PRO A 37 7.96 18.94 -3.41
N THR A 38 8.83 19.12 -2.43
CA THR A 38 9.64 20.32 -2.24
C THR A 38 11.10 20.08 -2.59
N GLU A 39 11.87 21.13 -2.77
CA GLU A 39 13.30 21.00 -3.08
C GLU A 39 14.07 20.31 -1.95
N ILE A 40 14.88 19.34 -2.33
CA ILE A 40 15.79 18.58 -1.48
C ILE A 40 17.08 18.36 -2.26
N PRO A 41 18.26 18.29 -1.62
CA PRO A 41 19.48 17.90 -2.34
C PRO A 41 19.29 16.61 -3.13
N HIS A 42 19.57 16.65 -4.43
CA HIS A 42 19.29 15.55 -5.35
C HIS A 42 20.33 15.43 -6.45
N ASN A 43 20.41 14.24 -7.03
CA ASN A 43 21.21 13.99 -8.22
C ASN A 43 20.41 14.50 -9.44
N PRO A 44 20.96 15.46 -10.21
CA PRO A 44 20.23 16.05 -11.35
C PRO A 44 19.99 15.06 -12.51
N VAL A 45 20.77 13.98 -12.57
CA VAL A 45 20.63 12.94 -13.60
C VAL A 45 19.52 11.95 -13.26
N THR A 46 19.53 11.44 -12.02
CA THR A 46 18.60 10.40 -11.58
C THR A 46 17.33 10.94 -10.92
N ASN A 47 17.33 12.24 -10.57
CA ASN A 47 16.24 12.89 -9.84
C ASN A 47 15.99 12.31 -8.42
N GLU A 48 16.96 11.57 -7.91
CA GLU A 48 16.91 10.95 -6.59
C GLU A 48 17.56 11.84 -5.54
N ALA A 49 16.99 11.88 -4.34
CA ALA A 49 17.57 12.59 -3.21
C ALA A 49 18.96 12.04 -2.87
N THR A 50 19.91 12.91 -2.56
CA THR A 50 21.27 12.54 -2.17
C THR A 50 21.40 12.23 -0.68
N ILE A 51 20.40 12.59 0.11
CA ILE A 51 20.27 12.18 1.51
C ILE A 51 19.17 11.12 1.62
N ASP A 52 19.35 10.15 2.49
CA ASP A 52 18.35 9.10 2.66
C ASP A 52 17.08 9.61 3.40
N TYR A 53 16.03 8.82 3.40
CA TYR A 53 14.75 9.23 3.96
C TYR A 53 14.80 9.49 5.48
N LYS A 54 15.69 8.82 6.22
CA LYS A 54 15.87 9.03 7.66
C LYS A 54 16.53 10.37 7.95
N GLU A 55 17.58 10.69 7.20
CA GLU A 55 18.25 11.98 7.29
C GLU A 55 17.34 13.12 6.84
N ALA A 56 16.59 12.91 5.75
CA ALA A 56 15.60 13.87 5.29
C ALA A 56 14.52 14.15 6.35
N ASP A 57 14.01 13.10 6.99
CA ASP A 57 13.05 13.23 8.09
C ASP A 57 13.63 14.03 9.26
N SER A 58 14.86 13.75 9.66
CA SER A 58 15.56 14.48 10.74
C SER A 58 15.77 15.95 10.43
N ARG A 59 15.85 16.31 9.15
CA ARG A 59 15.99 17.70 8.67
C ARG A 59 14.63 18.38 8.41
N GLY A 60 13.52 17.70 8.64
CA GLY A 60 12.18 18.24 8.49
C GLY A 60 11.62 18.27 7.08
N TYR A 61 12.17 17.51 6.14
CA TYR A 61 11.60 17.37 4.81
C TYR A 61 10.30 16.56 4.83
N PHE A 62 9.31 17.04 4.10
CA PHE A 62 8.01 16.40 3.97
C PHE A 62 8.01 15.36 2.84
N LYS A 63 7.72 14.11 3.18
CA LYS A 63 7.67 12.99 2.23
C LYS A 63 6.23 12.56 1.97
N LEU A 64 5.90 12.35 0.71
CA LEU A 64 4.65 11.71 0.28
C LEU A 64 4.95 10.28 -0.17
N ASP A 65 4.18 9.34 0.32
CA ASP A 65 4.24 7.95 -0.13
C ASP A 65 3.04 7.65 -1.05
N PHE A 66 3.31 7.46 -2.34
CA PHE A 66 2.30 7.06 -3.31
C PHE A 66 2.32 5.54 -3.48
N LEU A 67 1.23 4.90 -3.07
CA LEU A 67 1.08 3.46 -3.08
C LEU A 67 0.29 3.03 -4.31
N ASN A 68 0.85 2.08 -5.08
CA ASN A 68 0.11 1.43 -6.16
C ASN A 68 -0.84 0.38 -5.56
N VAL A 69 -2.13 0.66 -5.66
CA VAL A 69 -3.19 -0.28 -5.31
C VAL A 69 -3.90 -0.69 -6.59
N SER A 70 -3.32 -1.67 -7.28
CA SER A 70 -3.74 -2.09 -8.63
C SER A 70 -5.18 -2.59 -8.69
N ILE A 71 -5.73 -3.06 -7.58
CA ILE A 71 -7.13 -3.50 -7.50
C ILE A 71 -8.11 -2.39 -7.87
N TYR A 72 -7.76 -1.12 -7.64
CA TYR A 72 -8.60 0.01 -8.02
C TYR A 72 -8.69 0.24 -9.53
N GLN A 73 -7.83 -0.39 -10.34
CA GLN A 73 -7.89 -0.28 -11.80
C GLN A 73 -9.19 -0.86 -12.37
N ASP A 74 -9.81 -1.79 -11.66
CA ASP A 74 -11.07 -2.42 -12.07
C ASP A 74 -12.30 -1.64 -11.64
N VAL A 75 -12.15 -0.58 -10.84
CA VAL A 75 -13.22 0.32 -10.45
C VAL A 75 -13.48 1.30 -11.59
N ARG A 76 -14.70 1.28 -12.15
CA ARG A 76 -15.06 2.01 -13.37
C ARG A 76 -15.55 3.43 -13.14
N SER A 77 -16.18 3.68 -11.98
CA SER A 77 -16.77 4.97 -11.61
C SER A 77 -17.00 5.02 -10.11
N GLU A 78 -17.40 6.20 -9.59
CA GLU A 78 -17.81 6.34 -8.19
C GLU A 78 -19.04 5.50 -7.88
N GLU A 79 -20.02 5.45 -8.76
CA GLU A 79 -21.21 4.61 -8.59
C GLU A 79 -20.85 3.11 -8.56
N HIS A 80 -19.88 2.69 -9.37
CA HIS A 80 -19.39 1.31 -9.33
C HIS A 80 -18.69 1.01 -8.00
N LEU A 81 -17.90 1.94 -7.49
CA LEU A 81 -17.26 1.82 -6.17
C LEU A 81 -18.31 1.70 -5.06
N ASP A 82 -19.31 2.57 -5.06
CA ASP A 82 -20.41 2.53 -4.10
C ASP A 82 -21.16 1.20 -4.15
N TYR A 83 -21.42 0.70 -5.36
CA TYR A 83 -22.04 -0.62 -5.55
C TYR A 83 -21.19 -1.74 -4.90
N LEU A 84 -19.88 -1.74 -5.15
CA LEU A 84 -18.98 -2.74 -4.57
C LEU A 84 -18.90 -2.65 -3.05
N LEU A 85 -18.83 -1.44 -2.49
CA LEU A 85 -18.78 -1.22 -1.04
C LEU A 85 -20.08 -1.65 -0.34
N ASN A 86 -21.23 -1.54 -1.00
CA ASN A 86 -22.52 -1.90 -0.45
C ASN A 86 -22.96 -3.34 -0.77
N THR A 87 -22.19 -4.05 -1.59
CA THR A 87 -22.45 -5.46 -1.91
C THR A 87 -21.94 -6.34 -0.78
N THR A 88 -22.83 -7.18 -0.25
CA THR A 88 -22.44 -8.16 0.77
C THR A 88 -21.60 -9.27 0.14
N PRO A 89 -20.36 -9.49 0.58
CA PRO A 89 -19.54 -10.57 0.07
C PRO A 89 -20.12 -11.96 0.40
N LEU A 90 -19.86 -12.94 -0.46
CA LEU A 90 -20.14 -14.33 -0.17
C LEU A 90 -19.03 -14.92 0.71
N TRP A 91 -19.11 -14.67 1.99
CA TRP A 91 -18.06 -15.00 2.97
C TRP A 91 -17.65 -16.46 2.98
N ASP A 92 -18.58 -17.38 2.69
CA ASP A 92 -18.31 -18.82 2.66
C ASP A 92 -17.30 -19.22 1.58
N LEU A 93 -17.12 -18.41 0.55
CA LEU A 93 -16.11 -18.62 -0.49
C LEU A 93 -14.67 -18.61 0.07
N LEU A 94 -14.44 -17.89 1.17
CA LEU A 94 -13.12 -17.85 1.81
C LEU A 94 -12.71 -19.19 2.41
N GLU A 95 -13.63 -20.12 2.63
CA GLU A 95 -13.33 -21.47 3.10
C GLU A 95 -12.74 -22.36 2.00
N HIS A 96 -12.88 -21.95 0.73
CA HIS A 96 -12.33 -22.66 -0.43
C HIS A 96 -10.95 -22.10 -0.79
N GLN A 97 -9.95 -22.97 -0.77
CA GLN A 97 -8.55 -22.60 -1.04
C GLN A 97 -8.38 -21.91 -2.38
N ASP A 98 -8.98 -22.47 -3.44
CA ASP A 98 -8.84 -21.93 -4.79
C ASP A 98 -9.35 -20.48 -4.91
N PHE A 99 -10.36 -20.13 -4.11
CA PHE A 99 -10.87 -18.79 -4.05
C PHE A 99 -10.01 -17.89 -3.15
N SER A 100 -9.71 -18.33 -1.93
CA SER A 100 -8.95 -17.54 -0.96
C SER A 100 -7.55 -17.22 -1.44
N ASP A 101 -6.92 -18.09 -2.22
CA ASP A 101 -5.60 -17.87 -2.79
C ASP A 101 -5.57 -16.73 -3.84
N GLN A 102 -6.72 -16.37 -4.39
CA GLN A 102 -6.86 -15.25 -5.32
C GLN A 102 -7.18 -13.93 -4.62
N VAL A 103 -7.56 -13.97 -3.35
CA VAL A 103 -7.90 -12.77 -2.59
C VAL A 103 -6.64 -12.10 -2.06
N PHE A 104 -6.60 -10.79 -2.20
CA PHE A 104 -5.49 -9.95 -1.80
C PHE A 104 -5.05 -10.23 -0.35
N HIS A 105 -3.77 -10.51 -0.16
CA HIS A 105 -3.13 -10.86 1.12
C HIS A 105 -3.56 -12.19 1.76
N LEU A 106 -4.43 -12.98 1.16
CA LEU A 106 -4.92 -14.23 1.73
C LEU A 106 -4.28 -15.48 1.12
N ASN A 107 -3.51 -15.35 0.05
CA ASN A 107 -2.83 -16.48 -0.60
C ASN A 107 -1.99 -17.26 0.42
N GLY A 108 -2.16 -18.59 0.44
CA GLY A 108 -1.43 -19.48 1.35
C GLY A 108 -1.96 -19.53 2.78
N HIS A 109 -3.08 -18.86 3.09
CA HIS A 109 -3.65 -18.78 4.43
C HIS A 109 -5.03 -19.43 4.57
N SER A 110 -5.37 -20.35 3.68
CA SER A 110 -6.67 -21.04 3.69
C SER A 110 -6.96 -21.77 4.98
N ASP A 111 -5.95 -22.34 5.64
CA ASP A 111 -6.14 -23.05 6.91
C ASP A 111 -6.60 -22.14 8.04
N ILE A 112 -6.03 -20.91 8.09
CA ILE A 112 -6.44 -19.91 9.09
C ILE A 112 -7.86 -19.43 8.81
N LEU A 113 -8.18 -19.21 7.53
CA LEU A 113 -9.52 -18.77 7.11
C LEU A 113 -10.59 -19.81 7.44
N ARG A 114 -10.29 -21.10 7.28
CA ARG A 114 -11.21 -22.19 7.67
C ARG A 114 -11.43 -22.27 9.17
N LYS A 115 -10.41 -21.92 9.95
CA LYS A 115 -10.51 -21.91 11.43
C LYS A 115 -11.27 -20.70 11.96
N LEU A 116 -10.98 -19.52 11.43
CA LEU A 116 -11.53 -18.24 11.92
C LEU A 116 -12.87 -17.89 11.28
N LYS A 117 -13.14 -18.37 10.07
CA LYS A 117 -14.41 -18.17 9.33
C LYS A 117 -14.95 -16.73 9.41
N PRO A 118 -14.20 -15.73 8.93
CA PRO A 118 -14.67 -14.35 8.99
C PRO A 118 -15.96 -14.18 8.19
N LYS A 119 -16.91 -13.46 8.77
CA LYS A 119 -18.24 -13.18 8.16
C LYS A 119 -18.53 -11.69 8.07
N THR A 120 -17.60 -10.85 8.48
CA THR A 120 -17.68 -9.40 8.39
C THR A 120 -16.34 -8.81 7.95
N VAL A 121 -16.35 -7.57 7.48
CA VAL A 121 -15.13 -6.83 7.12
C VAL A 121 -14.21 -6.70 8.34
N GLU A 122 -14.77 -6.41 9.51
CA GLU A 122 -14.02 -6.28 10.77
C GLU A 122 -13.35 -7.59 11.16
N GLN A 123 -14.06 -8.71 11.01
CA GLN A 123 -13.50 -10.04 11.29
C GLN A 123 -12.39 -10.40 10.29
N LEU A 124 -12.55 -10.03 9.00
CA LEU A 124 -11.51 -10.20 8.00
C LEU A 124 -10.29 -9.34 8.32
N ALA A 125 -10.48 -8.10 8.73
CA ALA A 125 -9.38 -7.22 9.15
C ALA A 125 -8.61 -7.80 10.34
N ALA A 126 -9.31 -8.37 11.33
CA ALA A 126 -8.70 -9.07 12.45
C ALA A 126 -7.91 -10.31 12.01
N THR A 127 -8.44 -11.07 11.07
CA THR A 127 -7.75 -12.22 10.44
C THR A 127 -6.47 -11.79 9.75
N LEU A 128 -6.49 -10.70 8.97
CA LEU A 128 -5.31 -10.15 8.32
C LEU A 128 -4.26 -9.70 9.34
N ALA A 129 -4.66 -9.13 10.47
CA ALA A 129 -3.76 -8.74 11.54
C ALA A 129 -3.04 -9.96 12.16
N ILE A 130 -3.74 -11.07 12.31
CA ILE A 130 -3.16 -12.34 12.81
C ILE A 130 -2.17 -12.94 11.81
N ILE A 131 -2.48 -12.88 10.53
CA ILE A 131 -1.64 -13.40 9.44
C ILE A 131 -0.33 -12.62 9.30
N ARG A 132 -0.34 -11.32 9.59
CA ARG A 132 0.85 -10.47 9.42
C ARG A 132 2.02 -10.96 10.26
N PRO A 133 3.18 -11.26 9.65
CA PRO A 133 4.36 -11.72 10.38
C PRO A 133 5.04 -10.60 11.18
N ALA A 134 4.64 -9.36 10.98
CA ALA A 134 5.28 -8.22 11.61
C ALA A 134 4.98 -8.18 13.12
N LYS A 135 6.02 -8.03 13.93
CA LYS A 135 5.96 -7.75 15.37
C LYS A 135 5.50 -8.89 16.29
N ARG A 136 5.75 -10.12 15.91
CA ARG A 136 5.61 -11.26 16.84
C ARG A 136 6.66 -11.26 17.98
N HIS A 137 7.52 -10.27 18.03
CA HIS A 137 8.58 -10.13 19.04
C HIS A 137 8.22 -9.13 20.16
N LEU A 138 7.02 -8.65 20.14
CA LEU A 138 6.54 -7.75 21.19
C LEU A 138 5.88 -8.53 22.31
#